data_56b2b42400a5e5f6590f3f13b26bbe67
#
_entry.id   56b2b42400a5e5f6590f3f13b26bbe67
#
_cell.length_a   1.000
_cell.length_b   1.000
_cell.length_c   1.000
_cell.angle_alpha   90.00
_cell.angle_beta   90.00
_cell.angle_gamma   90.00
#
_symmetry.space_group_name_H-M   'P 1'
#
loop_
_entity.id
_entity.type
_entity.pdbx_description
1 polymer ?
#
loop_
_entity_poly.entity_id
_entity_poly.type
_entity_poly.pdbx_seq_one_letter_code
_entity_poly.pdbx_strand_id
1 'polypeptide(L)'
;GAEVITIGDKPDGLNINLDCGSTHPEHLVTRVKVEGADLGVAFDGDGDRVLMVDHQGEIVDGDELLYLIARSRLSDGEDIGGVVGTLMTNLGMELAVKSLGLDFARSKVGDRYVLEMLNEKGWTLGGESSGHIICLDRTTTGDGIVSALQVLAYLAKENISLHDAVGGMNKFPQVMINVPLQGSGDPMQSAAVQQAVEQAEAKLDGRGRVLLRPSGTEPLIRVMVEGEDELLVSQLANDIAAQVENAAQAA
;
A
#
# COMPACT_ATOMS: atom_id res chain seq x y z
N GLY A 1 -15.91 23.64 9.81
CA GLY A 1 -14.50 23.81 9.70
C GLY A 1 -13.78 22.94 10.71
N ALA A 2 -12.65 22.36 10.33
CA ALA A 2 -11.78 21.60 11.22
C ALA A 2 -10.88 22.56 12.01
N GLU A 3 -10.54 22.20 13.24
CA GLU A 3 -9.39 22.76 13.95
C GLU A 3 -8.13 22.02 13.50
N VAL A 4 -7.10 22.76 13.06
CA VAL A 4 -5.90 22.17 12.45
C VAL A 4 -4.68 22.51 13.30
N ILE A 5 -3.95 21.47 13.70
CA ILE A 5 -2.65 21.56 14.35
C ILE A 5 -1.59 21.16 13.34
N THR A 6 -0.67 22.07 13.00
CA THR A 6 0.37 21.84 12.01
C THR A 6 1.66 21.32 12.64
N ILE A 7 2.33 20.41 11.91
CA ILE A 7 3.67 19.93 12.20
C ILE A 7 4.50 19.94 10.91
N GLY A 8 5.83 20.03 10.99
CA GLY A 8 6.69 20.09 9.81
C GLY A 8 6.50 21.36 8.96
N ASP A 9 5.99 22.44 9.56
CA ASP A 9 5.55 23.67 8.88
C ASP A 9 6.61 24.79 8.84
N LYS A 10 7.89 24.46 9.12
CA LYS A 10 9.00 25.41 9.12
C LYS A 10 10.07 25.01 8.09
N PRO A 11 9.76 25.17 6.78
CA PRO A 11 10.72 24.83 5.73
C PRO A 11 11.92 25.80 5.74
N ASP A 12 13.13 25.26 5.61
CA ASP A 12 14.36 26.04 5.49
C ASP A 12 15.09 25.85 4.13
N GLY A 13 14.48 25.05 3.23
CA GLY A 13 15.01 24.70 1.92
C GLY A 13 15.92 23.46 1.90
N LEU A 14 16.23 22.88 3.07
CA LEU A 14 17.12 21.71 3.21
C LEU A 14 16.48 20.58 4.02
N ASN A 15 15.34 20.82 4.66
CA ASN A 15 14.70 19.92 5.62
C ASN A 15 13.46 19.19 5.07
N ILE A 16 13.31 19.08 3.75
CA ILE A 16 12.24 18.33 3.13
C ILE A 16 12.26 16.86 3.61
N ASN A 17 11.12 16.34 4.08
CA ASN A 17 10.96 14.99 4.65
C ASN A 17 11.84 14.68 5.88
N LEU A 18 12.50 15.66 6.47
CA LEU A 18 13.35 15.45 7.64
C LEU A 18 12.49 15.19 8.87
N ASP A 19 12.50 13.94 9.35
CA ASP A 19 11.75 13.46 10.52
C ASP A 19 10.24 13.81 10.47
N CYS A 20 9.66 13.91 9.28
CA CYS A 20 8.24 14.23 9.07
C CYS A 20 7.71 13.70 7.72
N GLY A 21 6.41 13.90 7.50
CA GLY A 21 5.74 13.51 6.28
C GLY A 21 5.35 12.03 6.23
N SER A 22 4.89 11.57 5.06
CA SER A 22 4.36 10.21 4.88
C SER A 22 5.42 9.11 5.00
N THR A 23 6.71 9.47 4.88
CA THR A 23 7.83 8.53 5.03
C THR A 23 8.34 8.42 6.48
N HIS A 24 7.96 9.34 7.37
CA HIS A 24 8.32 9.39 8.79
C HIS A 24 7.11 9.78 9.63
N PRO A 25 6.12 8.87 9.79
CA PRO A 25 4.85 9.17 10.44
C PRO A 25 4.90 9.19 11.97
N GLU A 26 6.01 8.78 12.61
CA GLU A 26 6.11 8.55 14.05
C GLU A 26 5.81 9.82 14.85
N HIS A 27 6.24 10.98 14.34
CA HIS A 27 5.94 12.26 14.97
C HIS A 27 4.42 12.58 14.86
N LEU A 28 3.79 12.32 13.72
CA LEU A 28 2.37 12.51 13.54
C LEU A 28 1.57 11.59 14.48
N VAL A 29 1.93 10.30 14.57
CA VAL A 29 1.31 9.33 15.50
C VAL A 29 1.34 9.85 16.93
N THR A 30 2.50 10.34 17.36
CA THR A 30 2.67 10.90 18.70
C THR A 30 1.80 12.13 18.92
N ARG A 31 1.73 13.04 17.93
CA ARG A 31 0.94 14.28 18.03
C ARG A 31 -0.56 14.00 18.07
N VAL A 32 -1.06 13.09 17.24
CA VAL A 32 -2.48 12.69 17.27
C VAL A 32 -2.88 12.23 18.66
N LYS A 33 -2.08 11.36 19.29
CA LYS A 33 -2.35 10.85 20.65
C LYS A 33 -2.27 11.93 21.72
N VAL A 34 -1.26 12.80 21.67
CA VAL A 34 -1.04 13.84 22.69
C VAL A 34 -2.10 14.93 22.64
N GLU A 35 -2.48 15.35 21.44
CA GLU A 35 -3.49 16.40 21.24
C GLU A 35 -4.93 15.87 21.34
N GLY A 36 -5.12 14.54 21.31
CA GLY A 36 -6.45 13.94 21.24
C GLY A 36 -7.17 14.29 19.94
N ALA A 37 -6.41 14.39 18.84
CA ALA A 37 -6.97 14.72 17.54
C ALA A 37 -7.81 13.57 16.98
N ASP A 38 -8.85 13.89 16.20
CA ASP A 38 -9.70 12.88 15.56
C ASP A 38 -8.94 12.05 14.53
N LEU A 39 -7.96 12.67 13.86
CA LEU A 39 -7.04 12.01 12.92
C LEU A 39 -5.82 12.90 12.63
N GLY A 40 -4.82 12.31 11.99
CA GLY A 40 -3.65 12.98 11.43
C GLY A 40 -3.54 12.75 9.93
N VAL A 41 -2.94 13.71 9.22
CA VAL A 41 -2.66 13.63 7.78
C VAL A 41 -1.20 13.97 7.54
N ALA A 42 -0.47 13.13 6.80
CA ALA A 42 0.90 13.37 6.41
C ALA A 42 1.04 13.28 4.89
N PHE A 43 1.76 14.23 4.32
CA PHE A 43 2.15 14.25 2.92
C PHE A 43 3.67 14.02 2.81
N ASP A 44 4.13 13.60 1.65
CA ASP A 44 5.56 13.61 1.34
C ASP A 44 6.01 14.96 0.76
N GLY A 45 7.28 15.05 0.38
CA GLY A 45 7.89 16.34 0.05
C GLY A 45 7.37 17.04 -1.20
N ASP A 46 6.87 16.29 -2.18
CA ASP A 46 6.26 16.82 -3.41
C ASP A 46 4.72 16.74 -3.39
N GLY A 47 4.15 16.20 -2.31
CA GLY A 47 2.71 16.25 -2.04
C GLY A 47 1.88 15.30 -2.90
N ASP A 48 2.52 14.36 -3.58
CA ASP A 48 1.86 13.37 -4.43
C ASP A 48 1.41 12.11 -3.66
N ARG A 49 1.87 11.96 -2.42
CA ARG A 49 1.53 10.86 -1.50
C ARG A 49 0.89 11.36 -0.22
N VAL A 50 0.00 10.55 0.32
CA VAL A 50 -0.65 10.78 1.61
C VAL A 50 -0.74 9.48 2.41
N LEU A 51 -0.54 9.59 3.72
CA LEU A 51 -1.02 8.62 4.67
C LEU A 51 -1.77 9.34 5.79
N MET A 52 -2.59 8.60 6.51
CA MET A 52 -3.33 9.13 7.64
C MET A 52 -3.03 8.34 8.91
N VAL A 53 -3.36 8.93 10.04
CA VAL A 53 -3.27 8.29 11.36
C VAL A 53 -4.62 8.46 12.02
N ASP A 54 -5.20 7.40 12.55
CA ASP A 54 -6.45 7.47 13.27
C ASP A 54 -6.27 7.98 14.71
N HIS A 55 -7.37 8.21 15.42
CA HIS A 55 -7.36 8.72 16.79
C HIS A 55 -6.68 7.77 17.81
N GLN A 56 -6.49 6.49 17.46
CA GLN A 56 -5.77 5.51 18.28
C GLN A 56 -4.25 5.52 17.96
N GLY A 57 -3.86 6.23 16.91
CA GLY A 57 -2.48 6.32 16.43
C GLY A 57 -2.08 5.17 15.52
N GLU A 58 -3.07 4.47 14.94
CA GLU A 58 -2.82 3.47 13.92
C GLU A 58 -2.65 4.16 12.56
N ILE A 59 -1.66 3.69 11.80
CA ILE A 59 -1.36 4.22 10.47
C ILE A 59 -2.32 3.61 9.46
N VAL A 60 -2.98 4.48 8.70
CA VAL A 60 -3.85 4.15 7.57
C VAL A 60 -3.09 4.45 6.30
N ASP A 61 -2.67 3.42 5.59
CA ASP A 61 -1.83 3.53 4.39
C ASP A 61 -2.62 3.72 3.10
N GLY A 62 -1.90 3.80 1.97
CA GLY A 62 -2.50 4.05 0.66
C GLY A 62 -3.52 2.99 0.23
N ASP A 63 -3.36 1.73 0.60
CA ASP A 63 -4.31 0.66 0.27
C ASP A 63 -5.65 0.87 1.00
N GLU A 64 -5.59 1.23 2.28
CA GLU A 64 -6.78 1.50 3.09
C GLU A 64 -7.47 2.80 2.64
N LEU A 65 -6.70 3.85 2.35
CA LEU A 65 -7.24 5.11 1.83
C LEU A 65 -7.90 4.92 0.47
N LEU A 66 -7.29 4.14 -0.43
CA LEU A 66 -7.84 3.81 -1.73
C LEU A 66 -9.16 3.02 -1.61
N TYR A 67 -9.23 2.07 -0.67
CA TYR A 67 -10.48 1.37 -0.33
C TYR A 67 -11.57 2.34 0.15
N LEU A 68 -11.25 3.28 1.04
CA LEU A 68 -12.19 4.27 1.53
C LEU A 68 -12.73 5.18 0.41
N ILE A 69 -11.87 5.62 -0.51
CA ILE A 69 -12.28 6.42 -1.67
C ILE A 69 -13.21 5.62 -2.58
N ALA A 70 -12.88 4.34 -2.86
CA ALA A 70 -13.74 3.47 -3.65
C ALA A 70 -15.13 3.30 -3.01
N ARG A 71 -15.17 3.06 -1.71
CA ARG A 71 -16.41 2.92 -0.92
C ARG A 71 -17.23 4.22 -0.91
N SER A 72 -16.57 5.36 -0.77
CA SER A 72 -17.22 6.68 -0.83
C SER A 72 -17.93 6.88 -2.16
N ARG A 73 -17.25 6.63 -3.27
CA ARG A 73 -17.81 6.81 -4.60
C ARG A 73 -19.01 5.91 -4.88
N LEU A 74 -18.93 4.65 -4.45
CA LEU A 74 -20.09 3.75 -4.54
C LEU A 74 -21.28 4.26 -3.72
N SER A 75 -21.04 4.81 -2.51
CA SER A 75 -22.11 5.39 -1.68
C SER A 75 -22.75 6.63 -2.31
N ASP A 76 -22.02 7.34 -3.17
CA ASP A 76 -22.49 8.47 -3.96
C ASP A 76 -23.16 8.04 -5.28
N GLY A 77 -23.17 6.73 -5.59
CA GLY A 77 -23.73 6.18 -6.83
C GLY A 77 -22.84 6.39 -8.05
N GLU A 78 -21.56 6.68 -7.85
CA GLU A 78 -20.59 6.81 -8.95
C GLU A 78 -20.21 5.44 -9.50
N ASP A 79 -20.18 5.30 -10.83
CA ASP A 79 -19.62 4.12 -11.50
C ASP A 79 -18.14 4.35 -11.77
N ILE A 80 -17.29 3.62 -11.04
CA ILE A 80 -15.83 3.68 -11.20
C ILE A 80 -15.25 2.49 -11.97
N GLY A 81 -16.10 1.52 -12.35
CA GLY A 81 -15.75 0.30 -13.06
C GLY A 81 -14.91 -0.66 -12.22
N GLY A 82 -13.81 -0.19 -11.66
CA GLY A 82 -12.91 -0.98 -10.81
C GLY A 82 -11.78 -0.14 -10.24
N VAL A 83 -10.87 -0.81 -9.53
CA VAL A 83 -9.72 -0.20 -8.87
C VAL A 83 -8.42 -0.84 -9.37
N VAL A 84 -7.44 -0.02 -9.69
CA VAL A 84 -6.08 -0.48 -10.03
C VAL A 84 -5.17 -0.35 -8.82
N GLY A 85 -4.65 -1.47 -8.33
CA GLY A 85 -3.53 -1.53 -7.40
C GLY A 85 -2.24 -1.92 -8.10
N THR A 86 -1.20 -2.23 -7.33
CA THR A 86 0.07 -2.76 -7.85
C THR A 86 0.28 -4.21 -7.41
N LEU A 87 1.36 -4.82 -7.87
CA LEU A 87 1.81 -6.12 -7.36
C LEU A 87 2.06 -6.11 -5.84
N MET A 88 2.29 -4.93 -5.25
CA MET A 88 2.55 -4.78 -3.81
C MET A 88 1.28 -4.51 -2.99
N THR A 89 0.17 -4.17 -3.62
CA THR A 89 -1.10 -3.93 -2.92
C THR A 89 -1.51 -5.15 -2.10
N ASN A 90 -1.92 -4.92 -0.86
CA ASN A 90 -2.32 -5.96 0.07
C ASN A 90 -3.48 -6.80 -0.47
N LEU A 91 -3.45 -8.11 -0.27
CA LEU A 91 -4.52 -9.01 -0.70
C LEU A 91 -5.85 -8.67 -0.04
N GLY A 92 -5.80 -8.24 1.22
CA GLY A 92 -7.00 -7.79 1.95
C GLY A 92 -7.71 -6.64 1.25
N MET A 93 -6.97 -5.69 0.67
CA MET A 93 -7.54 -4.60 -0.14
C MET A 93 -8.21 -5.13 -1.41
N GLU A 94 -7.58 -6.04 -2.15
CA GLU A 94 -8.19 -6.66 -3.33
C GLU A 94 -9.50 -7.36 -2.98
N LEU A 95 -9.52 -8.15 -1.90
CA LEU A 95 -10.71 -8.85 -1.44
C LEU A 95 -11.81 -7.87 -0.98
N ALA A 96 -11.44 -6.81 -0.27
CA ALA A 96 -12.38 -5.78 0.16
C ALA A 96 -13.02 -5.05 -1.02
N VAL A 97 -12.25 -4.65 -2.02
CA VAL A 97 -12.76 -4.02 -3.26
C VAL A 97 -13.71 -4.96 -4.01
N LYS A 98 -13.33 -6.22 -4.16
CA LYS A 98 -14.20 -7.24 -4.79
C LYS A 98 -15.50 -7.47 -4.02
N SER A 99 -15.46 -7.39 -2.70
CA SER A 99 -16.67 -7.52 -1.86
C SER A 99 -17.66 -6.36 -2.05
N LEU A 100 -17.16 -5.20 -2.50
CA LEU A 100 -17.99 -4.05 -2.90
C LEU A 100 -18.65 -4.24 -4.27
N GLY A 101 -18.36 -5.32 -4.98
CA GLY A 101 -18.84 -5.58 -6.34
C GLY A 101 -18.03 -4.90 -7.43
N LEU A 102 -16.86 -4.38 -7.11
CA LEU A 102 -15.94 -3.74 -8.06
C LEU A 102 -14.91 -4.74 -8.61
N ASP A 103 -14.47 -4.52 -9.82
CA ASP A 103 -13.31 -5.21 -10.37
C ASP A 103 -12.00 -4.68 -9.73
N PHE A 104 -10.99 -5.55 -9.68
CA PHE A 104 -9.65 -5.20 -9.21
C PHE A 104 -8.59 -5.68 -10.21
N ALA A 105 -7.61 -4.83 -10.49
CA ALA A 105 -6.48 -5.17 -11.36
C ALA A 105 -5.15 -4.77 -10.71
N ARG A 106 -4.09 -5.56 -10.98
CA ARG A 106 -2.74 -5.31 -10.50
C ARG A 106 -1.83 -4.87 -11.63
N SER A 107 -1.29 -3.66 -11.53
CA SER A 107 -0.21 -3.17 -12.40
C SER A 107 1.17 -3.58 -11.86
N LYS A 108 2.22 -3.33 -12.63
CA LYS A 108 3.58 -3.26 -12.10
C LYS A 108 3.66 -2.15 -11.04
N VAL A 109 4.67 -2.24 -10.15
CA VAL A 109 4.95 -1.21 -9.14
C VAL A 109 5.42 0.06 -9.83
N GLY A 110 4.83 1.19 -9.47
CA GLY A 110 5.10 2.52 -9.99
C GLY A 110 3.83 3.20 -10.52
N ASP A 111 3.67 4.46 -10.17
CA ASP A 111 2.55 5.35 -10.52
C ASP A 111 2.23 5.36 -12.02
N ARG A 112 3.28 5.40 -12.86
CA ARG A 112 3.17 5.31 -14.31
C ARG A 112 2.40 4.07 -14.77
N TYR A 113 2.68 2.90 -14.17
CA TYR A 113 2.02 1.65 -14.57
C TYR A 113 0.58 1.58 -14.07
N VAL A 114 0.29 2.19 -12.92
CA VAL A 114 -1.07 2.37 -12.44
C VAL A 114 -1.85 3.23 -13.43
N LEU A 115 -1.28 4.38 -13.84
CA LEU A 115 -1.90 5.29 -14.80
C LEU A 115 -2.12 4.64 -16.17
N GLU A 116 -1.14 3.91 -16.70
CA GLU A 116 -1.26 3.17 -17.96
C GLU A 116 -2.44 2.18 -17.90
N MET A 117 -2.55 1.39 -16.82
CA MET A 117 -3.61 0.41 -16.65
C MET A 117 -4.99 1.06 -16.44
N LEU A 118 -5.07 2.17 -15.73
CA LEU A 118 -6.31 2.95 -15.61
C LEU A 118 -6.83 3.37 -16.98
N ASN A 119 -5.95 3.92 -17.82
CA ASN A 119 -6.31 4.33 -19.19
C ASN A 119 -6.74 3.13 -20.07
N GLU A 120 -6.03 2.00 -19.98
CA GLU A 120 -6.37 0.78 -20.73
C GLU A 120 -7.75 0.23 -20.37
N LYS A 121 -8.12 0.28 -19.08
CA LYS A 121 -9.39 -0.24 -18.57
C LYS A 121 -10.53 0.78 -18.62
N GLY A 122 -10.23 2.04 -18.86
CA GLY A 122 -11.22 3.13 -18.74
C GLY A 122 -11.69 3.35 -17.31
N TRP A 123 -10.86 3.01 -16.31
CA TRP A 123 -11.15 3.23 -14.89
C TRP A 123 -10.53 4.52 -14.40
N THR A 124 -11.06 5.06 -13.30
CA THR A 124 -10.67 6.39 -12.81
C THR A 124 -9.93 6.35 -11.47
N LEU A 125 -9.91 5.21 -10.77
CA LEU A 125 -9.39 5.10 -9.42
C LEU A 125 -8.30 4.03 -9.32
N GLY A 126 -7.12 4.40 -8.84
CA GLY A 126 -6.03 3.47 -8.59
C GLY A 126 -4.97 4.08 -7.68
N GLY A 127 -4.01 3.27 -7.25
CA GLY A 127 -2.94 3.75 -6.38
C GLY A 127 -2.02 2.67 -5.85
N GLU A 128 -1.17 3.09 -4.93
CA GLU A 128 -0.15 2.27 -4.29
C GLU A 128 -0.26 2.37 -2.76
N SER A 129 0.19 1.35 -2.06
CA SER A 129 0.26 1.34 -0.59
C SER A 129 1.12 2.48 -0.02
N SER A 130 2.06 3.03 -0.82
CA SER A 130 2.86 4.20 -0.46
C SER A 130 2.04 5.49 -0.28
N GLY A 131 0.76 5.49 -0.63
CA GLY A 131 -0.13 6.65 -0.56
C GLY A 131 -0.22 7.47 -1.84
N HIS A 132 0.43 7.05 -2.94
CA HIS A 132 0.24 7.67 -4.25
C HIS A 132 -1.09 7.19 -4.83
N ILE A 133 -2.10 8.04 -4.78
CA ILE A 133 -3.47 7.73 -5.21
C ILE A 133 -3.83 8.60 -6.41
N ILE A 134 -4.30 7.95 -7.47
CA ILE A 134 -4.70 8.56 -8.73
C ILE A 134 -6.22 8.54 -8.83
N CYS A 135 -6.81 9.72 -9.01
CA CYS A 135 -8.24 9.95 -9.19
C CYS A 135 -8.46 10.70 -10.49
N LEU A 136 -8.47 10.02 -11.65
CA LEU A 136 -8.47 10.65 -12.99
C LEU A 136 -9.69 11.52 -13.28
N ASP A 137 -10.77 11.33 -12.56
CA ASP A 137 -11.97 12.17 -12.64
C ASP A 137 -11.85 13.47 -11.81
N ARG A 138 -10.82 13.62 -10.98
CA ARG A 138 -10.56 14.78 -10.12
C ARG A 138 -9.28 15.53 -10.51
N THR A 139 -8.22 14.79 -10.87
CA THR A 139 -6.90 15.33 -11.20
C THR A 139 -6.18 14.43 -12.21
N THR A 140 -5.18 14.94 -12.89
CA THR A 140 -4.44 14.21 -13.94
C THR A 140 -3.27 13.39 -13.43
N THR A 141 -2.95 13.49 -12.13
CA THR A 141 -1.82 12.81 -11.48
C THR A 141 -2.20 12.43 -10.05
N GLY A 142 -1.35 11.69 -9.34
CA GLY A 142 -1.46 11.53 -7.89
C GLY A 142 -1.39 12.89 -7.19
N ASP A 143 -2.28 13.09 -6.23
CA ASP A 143 -2.36 14.31 -5.42
C ASP A 143 -2.82 13.92 -4.01
N GLY A 144 -1.89 14.05 -3.05
CA GLY A 144 -2.15 13.69 -1.66
C GLY A 144 -3.24 14.55 -1.02
N ILE A 145 -3.32 15.84 -1.37
CA ILE A 145 -4.34 16.74 -0.81
C ILE A 145 -5.72 16.37 -1.35
N VAL A 146 -5.85 16.16 -2.66
CA VAL A 146 -7.11 15.74 -3.28
C VAL A 146 -7.57 14.40 -2.69
N SER A 147 -6.65 13.46 -2.50
CA SER A 147 -6.94 12.14 -1.91
C SER A 147 -7.38 12.28 -0.45
N ALA A 148 -6.66 13.06 0.36
CA ALA A 148 -7.03 13.34 1.74
C ALA A 148 -8.43 13.97 1.86
N LEU A 149 -8.74 14.96 1.04
CA LEU A 149 -10.02 15.65 1.06
C LEU A 149 -11.19 14.72 0.71
N GLN A 150 -11.01 13.75 -0.20
CA GLN A 150 -12.05 12.75 -0.50
C GLN A 150 -12.33 11.86 0.72
N VAL A 151 -11.28 11.38 1.41
CA VAL A 151 -11.46 10.60 2.64
C VAL A 151 -12.15 11.43 3.72
N LEU A 152 -11.69 12.66 3.98
CA LEU A 152 -12.30 13.55 4.98
C LEU A 152 -13.76 13.86 4.66
N ALA A 153 -14.11 14.08 3.40
CA ALA A 153 -15.49 14.30 2.98
C ALA A 153 -16.37 13.07 3.26
N TYR A 154 -15.85 11.87 2.98
CA TYR A 154 -16.54 10.62 3.28
C TYR A 154 -16.78 10.43 4.79
N LEU A 155 -15.74 10.61 5.62
CA LEU A 155 -15.87 10.50 7.07
C LEU A 155 -16.90 11.50 7.64
N ALA A 156 -16.87 12.74 7.16
CA ALA A 156 -17.81 13.77 7.57
C ALA A 156 -19.26 13.47 7.12
N LYS A 157 -19.44 12.96 5.91
CA LYS A 157 -20.75 12.59 5.36
C LYS A 157 -21.39 11.43 6.14
N GLU A 158 -20.62 10.38 6.39
CA GLU A 158 -21.08 9.19 7.08
C GLU A 158 -21.09 9.37 8.62
N ASN A 159 -20.51 10.45 9.12
CA ASN A 159 -20.33 10.73 10.54
C ASN A 159 -19.67 9.58 11.31
N ILE A 160 -18.56 9.07 10.75
CA ILE A 160 -17.77 7.96 11.31
C ILE A 160 -16.32 8.38 11.50
N SER A 161 -15.62 7.72 12.43
CA SER A 161 -14.18 7.90 12.62
C SER A 161 -13.38 7.23 11.47
N LEU A 162 -12.14 7.67 11.29
CA LEU A 162 -11.21 6.99 10.35
C LEU A 162 -10.99 5.54 10.77
N HIS A 163 -10.84 5.27 12.07
CA HIS A 163 -10.70 3.93 12.62
C HIS A 163 -11.88 3.00 12.24
N ASP A 164 -13.10 3.45 12.43
CA ASP A 164 -14.28 2.65 12.09
C ASP A 164 -14.44 2.48 10.59
N ALA A 165 -14.06 3.49 9.81
CA ALA A 165 -14.20 3.46 8.36
C ALA A 165 -13.32 2.38 7.72
N VAL A 166 -12.07 2.20 8.17
CA VAL A 166 -11.16 1.17 7.65
C VAL A 166 -11.52 -0.25 8.08
N GLY A 167 -12.37 -0.41 9.10
CA GLY A 167 -12.81 -1.72 9.61
C GLY A 167 -13.51 -2.64 8.59
N GLY A 168 -13.86 -2.12 7.42
CA GLY A 168 -14.38 -2.93 6.30
C GLY A 168 -13.30 -3.62 5.46
N MET A 169 -12.03 -3.34 5.70
CA MET A 169 -10.88 -3.97 5.06
C MET A 169 -10.05 -4.73 6.11
N ASN A 170 -9.84 -6.02 5.90
CA ASN A 170 -8.94 -6.80 6.73
C ASN A 170 -7.56 -6.87 6.08
N LYS A 171 -6.62 -6.09 6.59
CA LYS A 171 -5.26 -6.06 6.09
C LYS A 171 -4.50 -7.31 6.49
N PHE A 172 -3.98 -8.03 5.51
CA PHE A 172 -3.24 -9.26 5.77
C PHE A 172 -1.81 -8.95 6.19
N PRO A 173 -1.27 -9.67 7.18
CA PRO A 173 0.16 -9.69 7.45
C PRO A 173 0.97 -9.91 6.17
N GLN A 174 1.96 -9.04 5.94
CA GLN A 174 2.85 -9.09 4.78
C GLN A 174 4.30 -8.98 5.25
N VAL A 175 5.13 -9.94 4.86
CA VAL A 175 6.56 -9.95 5.14
C VAL A 175 7.33 -9.82 3.84
N MET A 176 8.28 -8.88 3.80
CA MET A 176 9.18 -8.69 2.66
C MET A 176 10.64 -8.83 3.10
N ILE A 177 11.37 -9.73 2.44
CA ILE A 177 12.80 -9.97 2.67
C ILE A 177 13.55 -9.60 1.40
N ASN A 178 14.57 -8.74 1.55
CA ASN A 178 15.47 -8.36 0.47
C ASN A 178 16.69 -9.29 0.50
N VAL A 179 16.88 -10.07 -0.56
CA VAL A 179 18.02 -10.99 -0.70
C VAL A 179 19.02 -10.39 -1.68
N PRO A 180 20.23 -9.97 -1.24
CA PRO A 180 21.26 -9.44 -2.12
C PRO A 180 21.74 -10.48 -3.14
N LEU A 181 21.93 -10.07 -4.41
CA LEU A 181 22.50 -10.90 -5.43
C LEU A 181 24.05 -10.88 -5.33
N GLN A 182 24.65 -12.08 -5.27
CA GLN A 182 26.08 -12.29 -5.29
C GLN A 182 26.40 -13.11 -6.57
N GLY A 183 26.75 -12.42 -7.64
CA GLY A 183 27.05 -13.10 -8.90
C GLY A 183 26.18 -12.65 -10.07
N SER A 184 26.31 -13.34 -11.22
CA SER A 184 25.63 -13.00 -12.47
C SER A 184 24.44 -13.91 -12.80
N GLY A 185 24.18 -14.94 -12.02
CA GLY A 185 23.08 -15.88 -12.21
C GLY A 185 21.72 -15.29 -11.81
N ASP A 186 20.65 -15.84 -12.36
CA ASP A 186 19.28 -15.53 -11.95
C ASP A 186 18.77 -16.62 -10.98
N PRO A 187 18.78 -16.39 -9.66
CA PRO A 187 18.35 -17.39 -8.70
C PRO A 187 16.86 -17.76 -8.85
N MET A 188 16.04 -16.92 -9.48
CA MET A 188 14.62 -17.20 -9.70
C MET A 188 14.41 -18.38 -10.68
N GLN A 189 15.40 -18.73 -11.51
CA GLN A 189 15.36 -19.89 -12.40
C GLN A 189 15.76 -21.20 -11.70
N SER A 190 16.21 -21.14 -10.45
CA SER A 190 16.57 -22.33 -9.67
C SER A 190 15.34 -23.19 -9.37
N ALA A 191 15.44 -24.49 -9.66
CA ALA A 191 14.37 -25.44 -9.35
C ALA A 191 14.04 -25.48 -7.84
N ALA A 192 15.03 -25.28 -6.96
CA ALA A 192 14.83 -25.24 -5.52
C ALA A 192 13.99 -24.00 -5.10
N VAL A 193 14.22 -22.85 -5.72
CA VAL A 193 13.45 -21.63 -5.48
C VAL A 193 12.01 -21.80 -5.96
N GLN A 194 11.83 -22.31 -7.18
CA GLN A 194 10.49 -22.54 -7.73
C GLN A 194 9.69 -23.53 -6.87
N GLN A 195 10.32 -24.62 -6.44
CA GLN A 195 9.69 -25.59 -5.55
C GLN A 195 9.31 -24.99 -4.20
N ALA A 196 10.15 -24.11 -3.63
CA ALA A 196 9.84 -23.43 -2.37
C ALA A 196 8.63 -22.49 -2.51
N VAL A 197 8.51 -21.79 -3.64
CA VAL A 197 7.34 -20.95 -3.95
C VAL A 197 6.08 -21.79 -4.07
N GLU A 198 6.12 -22.87 -4.86
CA GLU A 198 4.96 -23.77 -5.04
C GLU A 198 4.50 -24.37 -3.70
N GLN A 199 5.44 -24.77 -2.85
CA GLN A 199 5.12 -25.29 -1.52
C GLN A 199 4.51 -24.22 -0.61
N ALA A 200 4.99 -22.97 -0.70
CA ALA A 200 4.44 -21.85 0.07
C ALA A 200 3.02 -21.52 -0.39
N GLU A 201 2.78 -21.44 -1.70
CA GLU A 201 1.45 -21.20 -2.26
C GLU A 201 0.45 -22.32 -1.87
N ALA A 202 0.89 -23.58 -1.90
CA ALA A 202 0.08 -24.70 -1.45
C ALA A 202 -0.29 -24.63 0.04
N LYS A 203 0.65 -24.18 0.90
CA LYS A 203 0.38 -23.99 2.35
C LYS A 203 -0.54 -22.80 2.62
N LEU A 204 -0.46 -21.74 1.82
CA LEU A 204 -1.34 -20.58 1.92
C LEU A 204 -2.78 -20.91 1.48
N ASP A 205 -2.98 -21.95 0.67
CA ASP A 205 -4.29 -22.51 0.29
C ASP A 205 -5.30 -21.45 -0.22
N GLY A 206 -4.82 -20.52 -1.06
CA GLY A 206 -5.61 -19.42 -1.60
C GLY A 206 -5.93 -18.29 -0.61
N ARG A 207 -5.46 -18.38 0.65
CA ARG A 207 -5.62 -17.35 1.70
C ARG A 207 -4.38 -16.48 1.89
N GLY A 208 -3.58 -16.40 0.84
CA GLY A 208 -2.36 -15.63 0.78
C GLY A 208 -1.73 -15.73 -0.59
N ARG A 209 -0.58 -15.10 -0.77
CA ARG A 209 0.19 -15.17 -2.01
C ARG A 209 1.67 -14.96 -1.78
N VAL A 210 2.44 -15.38 -2.76
CA VAL A 210 3.90 -15.18 -2.83
C VAL A 210 4.22 -14.26 -4.02
N LEU A 211 5.16 -13.36 -3.84
CA LEU A 211 5.70 -12.54 -4.93
C LEU A 211 7.22 -12.51 -4.84
N LEU A 212 7.89 -13.04 -5.88
CA LEU A 212 9.31 -12.89 -6.09
C LEU A 212 9.54 -11.92 -7.25
N ARG A 213 10.39 -10.92 -7.04
CA ARG A 213 10.76 -10.01 -8.11
C ARG A 213 12.16 -9.43 -7.93
N PRO A 214 12.90 -9.16 -9.01
CA PRO A 214 14.12 -8.36 -8.92
C PRO A 214 13.77 -6.92 -8.52
N SER A 215 14.69 -6.29 -7.79
CA SER A 215 14.61 -4.84 -7.57
C SER A 215 14.97 -4.11 -8.86
N GLY A 216 14.27 -3.01 -9.16
CA GLY A 216 14.58 -2.19 -10.33
C GLY A 216 15.79 -1.27 -10.14
N THR A 217 16.24 -1.05 -8.89
CA THR A 217 17.27 -0.06 -8.55
C THR A 217 18.48 -0.65 -7.83
N GLU A 218 18.36 -1.84 -7.26
CA GLU A 218 19.38 -2.48 -6.43
C GLU A 218 19.59 -3.93 -6.90
N PRO A 219 20.81 -4.49 -6.76
CA PRO A 219 21.10 -5.86 -7.12
C PRO A 219 20.58 -6.85 -6.06
N LEU A 220 19.27 -6.99 -5.94
CA LEU A 220 18.62 -7.89 -4.99
C LEU A 220 17.29 -8.46 -5.53
N ILE A 221 16.90 -9.59 -4.98
CA ILE A 221 15.57 -10.17 -5.16
C ILE A 221 14.71 -9.81 -3.93
N ARG A 222 13.50 -9.34 -4.19
CA ARG A 222 12.49 -9.11 -3.15
C ARG A 222 11.59 -10.32 -3.06
N VAL A 223 11.60 -10.95 -1.89
CA VAL A 223 10.72 -12.06 -1.52
C VAL A 223 9.62 -11.49 -0.66
N MET A 224 8.39 -11.52 -1.14
CA MET A 224 7.22 -11.08 -0.38
C MET A 224 6.27 -12.25 -0.22
N VAL A 225 5.79 -12.45 1.00
CA VAL A 225 4.71 -13.38 1.34
C VAL A 225 3.67 -12.61 2.14
N GLU A 226 2.40 -12.82 1.83
CA GLU A 226 1.29 -12.30 2.61
C GLU A 226 0.19 -13.36 2.79
N GLY A 227 -0.56 -13.27 3.88
CA GLY A 227 -1.61 -14.23 4.21
C GLY A 227 -2.23 -13.95 5.58
N GLU A 228 -3.25 -14.72 5.97
CA GLU A 228 -4.00 -14.52 7.21
C GLU A 228 -3.20 -14.82 8.48
N ASP A 229 -2.28 -15.78 8.44
CA ASP A 229 -1.48 -16.24 9.57
C ASP A 229 -0.08 -15.62 9.52
N GLU A 230 0.20 -14.69 10.43
CA GLU A 230 1.47 -13.94 10.49
C GLU A 230 2.68 -14.87 10.74
N LEU A 231 2.53 -15.91 11.57
CA LEU A 231 3.62 -16.84 11.85
C LEU A 231 3.94 -17.68 10.62
N LEU A 232 2.92 -18.17 9.92
CA LEU A 232 3.09 -18.93 8.69
C LEU A 232 3.72 -18.03 7.59
N VAL A 233 3.23 -16.81 7.43
CA VAL A 233 3.75 -15.83 6.46
C VAL A 233 5.24 -15.58 6.71
N SER A 234 5.63 -15.32 7.96
CA SER A 234 7.02 -15.09 8.35
C SER A 234 7.90 -16.33 8.08
N GLN A 235 7.42 -17.53 8.40
CA GLN A 235 8.16 -18.77 8.14
C GLN A 235 8.36 -18.97 6.63
N LEU A 236 7.31 -18.85 5.83
CA LEU A 236 7.39 -19.06 4.38
C LEU A 236 8.29 -18.04 3.70
N ALA A 237 8.25 -16.77 4.12
CA ALA A 237 9.14 -15.74 3.59
C ALA A 237 10.62 -16.07 3.87
N ASN A 238 10.95 -16.53 5.07
CA ASN A 238 12.32 -16.95 5.43
C ASN A 238 12.75 -18.19 4.66
N ASP A 239 11.88 -19.21 4.54
CA ASP A 239 12.18 -20.44 3.82
C ASP A 239 12.51 -20.14 2.34
N ILE A 240 11.73 -19.29 1.69
CA ILE A 240 11.97 -18.88 0.29
C ILE A 240 13.25 -18.04 0.19
N ALA A 241 13.45 -17.06 1.08
CA ALA A 241 14.63 -16.20 1.08
C ALA A 241 15.92 -17.03 1.20
N ALA A 242 15.95 -18.04 2.07
CA ALA A 242 17.09 -18.96 2.20
C ALA A 242 17.37 -19.74 0.91
N GLN A 243 16.34 -20.18 0.16
CA GLN A 243 16.55 -20.84 -1.14
C GLN A 243 17.08 -19.86 -2.19
N VAL A 244 16.60 -18.62 -2.18
CA VAL A 244 17.12 -17.57 -3.08
C VAL A 244 18.59 -17.25 -2.77
N GLU A 245 18.98 -17.13 -1.49
CA GLU A 245 20.37 -16.93 -1.07
C GLU A 245 21.28 -18.08 -1.54
N ASN A 246 20.87 -19.33 -1.27
CA ASN A 246 21.64 -20.51 -1.70
C ASN A 246 21.83 -20.56 -3.22
N ALA A 247 20.78 -20.24 -3.99
CA ALA A 247 20.84 -20.20 -5.44
C ALA A 247 21.72 -19.04 -5.95
N ALA A 248 21.70 -17.88 -5.29
CA ALA A 248 22.54 -16.73 -5.64
C ALA A 248 24.04 -16.97 -5.37
N GLN A 249 24.38 -17.81 -4.37
CA GLN A 249 25.78 -18.20 -4.07
C GLN A 249 26.30 -19.30 -5.00
N ALA A 250 25.41 -20.10 -5.59
CA ALA A 250 25.77 -21.20 -6.47
C ALA A 250 25.92 -20.79 -7.96
N ALA A 251 25.55 -19.58 -8.30
CA ALA A 251 25.51 -19.01 -9.64
C ALA A 251 26.71 -18.07 -9.91
#